data_b660a744415297af1372f3789b09bdc6
#
_entry.id   b660a744415297af1372f3789b09bdc6
#
_cell.length_a   1.000
_cell.length_b   1.000
_cell.length_c   1.000
_cell.angle_alpha   90.00
_cell.angle_beta   90.00
_cell.angle_gamma   90.00
#
_symmetry.space_group_name_H-M   'P 1'
#
loop_
_entity.id
_entity.type
_entity.pdbx_description
1 polymer ?
#
loop_
_entity_poly.entity_id
_entity_poly.type
_entity_poly.pdbx_seq_one_letter_code
_entity_poly.pdbx_strand_id
1 'polypeptide(L)'
;EADCNLTSGESLVRQFLFGKRFFKEEFGVDNKILWLPDVFGYSAAMPQILKKCGIDYFMTTKLAWNEFNKVPYDTMNWEGIDGSEVFTHMITTLGVGQPETSFFTTYNGMLHPDAIMGGWDRYQNKDINNDILISYGYGDGGGGPTRRMLETSKRMEKGIKGVPKVRQAFARTYFDELHEKVKDSKRLPTWIGELYFEFHRGTYTSMARNKRGNRKSEYAMMELELLSVLAENAGKAYPTEELNRMWEMI
;
A
#
# COMPACT_ATOMS: atom_id res chain seq x y z
N GLU A 1 1.23 4.01 8.71
CA GLU A 1 0.88 4.25 7.29
C GLU A 1 1.00 5.73 6.96
N ALA A 2 1.79 6.07 5.95
CA ALA A 2 1.98 7.46 5.55
C ALA A 2 0.75 7.99 4.80
N ASP A 3 0.32 9.22 5.13
CA ASP A 3 -0.62 9.95 4.27
C ASP A 3 0.04 10.29 2.94
N CYS A 4 -0.59 9.92 1.83
CA CYS A 4 -0.04 10.08 0.49
C CYS A 4 -0.51 11.35 -0.25
N ASN A 5 -1.29 12.22 0.41
CA ASN A 5 -1.84 13.43 -0.18
C ASN A 5 -1.38 14.72 0.51
N LEU A 6 -1.33 14.75 1.85
CA LEU A 6 -0.94 15.94 2.61
C LEU A 6 0.57 16.04 2.86
N THR A 7 1.23 14.90 2.98
CA THR A 7 2.68 14.82 3.22
C THR A 7 3.47 15.38 2.04
N SER A 8 4.59 16.05 2.31
CA SER A 8 5.47 16.52 1.24
C SER A 8 6.14 15.37 0.48
N GLY A 9 6.53 15.60 -0.76
CA GLY A 9 7.30 14.62 -1.53
C GLY A 9 8.59 14.21 -0.85
N GLU A 10 9.28 15.15 -0.19
CA GLU A 10 10.50 14.90 0.58
C GLU A 10 10.24 13.96 1.76
N SER A 11 9.17 14.21 2.53
CA SER A 11 8.82 13.33 3.65
C SER A 11 8.45 11.92 3.18
N LEU A 12 7.76 11.79 2.04
CA LEU A 12 7.45 10.49 1.44
C LEU A 12 8.73 9.75 1.01
N VAL A 13 9.67 10.44 0.38
CA VAL A 13 10.98 9.85 0.03
C VAL A 13 11.68 9.34 1.29
N ARG A 14 11.69 10.12 2.36
CA ARG A 14 12.33 9.73 3.63
C ARG A 14 11.62 8.57 4.31
N GLN A 15 10.29 8.51 4.26
CA GLN A 15 9.54 7.34 4.73
C GLN A 15 10.06 6.04 4.09
N PHE A 16 10.26 6.05 2.77
CA PHE A 16 10.78 4.88 2.08
C PHE A 16 12.25 4.62 2.40
N LEU A 17 13.08 5.64 2.44
CA LEU A 17 14.50 5.49 2.75
C LEU A 17 14.72 4.95 4.16
N PHE A 18 14.10 5.54 5.16
CA PHE A 18 14.22 5.07 6.56
C PHE A 18 13.61 3.69 6.73
N GLY A 19 12.42 3.44 6.19
CA GLY A 19 11.80 2.12 6.24
C GLY A 19 12.65 1.04 5.58
N LYS A 20 13.16 1.28 4.37
CA LYS A 20 14.04 0.33 3.68
C LYS A 20 15.35 0.10 4.42
N ARG A 21 15.96 1.15 4.98
CA ARG A 21 17.16 1.05 5.81
C ARG A 21 16.90 0.17 7.03
N PHE A 22 15.85 0.47 7.79
CA PHE A 22 15.47 -0.30 8.97
C PHE A 22 15.30 -1.79 8.66
N PHE A 23 14.50 -2.13 7.64
CA PHE A 23 14.30 -3.53 7.27
C PHE A 23 15.58 -4.20 6.76
N LYS A 24 16.45 -3.45 6.10
CA LYS A 24 17.74 -3.96 5.65
C LYS A 24 18.70 -4.25 6.80
N GLU A 25 18.77 -3.34 7.77
CA GLU A 25 19.66 -3.44 8.93
C GLU A 25 19.19 -4.49 9.93
N GLU A 26 17.89 -4.50 10.26
CA GLU A 26 17.34 -5.40 11.27
C GLU A 26 17.06 -6.82 10.76
N PHE A 27 16.64 -6.95 9.50
CA PHE A 27 16.18 -8.23 8.95
C PHE A 27 16.92 -8.69 7.69
N GLY A 28 17.84 -7.91 7.15
CA GLY A 28 18.53 -8.21 5.90
C GLY A 28 17.64 -8.15 4.65
N VAL A 29 16.45 -7.57 4.77
CA VAL A 29 15.42 -7.55 3.70
C VAL A 29 15.39 -6.22 2.98
N ASP A 30 15.40 -6.24 1.65
CA ASP A 30 15.10 -5.08 0.81
C ASP A 30 13.62 -5.10 0.39
N ASN A 31 12.81 -4.24 1.01
CA ASN A 31 11.39 -4.14 0.73
C ASN A 31 11.12 -3.63 -0.69
N LYS A 32 10.22 -4.32 -1.39
CA LYS A 32 9.84 -4.03 -2.78
C LYS A 32 8.36 -3.71 -2.94
N ILE A 33 7.58 -3.78 -1.87
CA ILE A 33 6.14 -3.58 -1.88
C ILE A 33 5.80 -2.39 -0.99
N LEU A 34 5.08 -1.42 -1.51
CA LEU A 34 4.34 -0.46 -0.70
C LEU A 34 3.01 -1.09 -0.33
N TRP A 35 2.84 -1.38 0.95
CA TRP A 35 1.66 -2.02 1.51
C TRP A 35 0.85 -1.03 2.32
N LEU A 36 -0.14 -0.37 1.70
CA LEU A 36 -0.99 0.65 2.30
C LEU A 36 -2.48 0.30 2.14
N PRO A 37 -3.01 -0.62 2.94
CA PRO A 37 -4.37 -1.12 2.74
C PRO A 37 -5.47 -0.09 3.05
N ASP A 38 -5.22 0.87 3.93
CA ASP A 38 -6.26 1.73 4.51
C ASP A 38 -5.98 3.23 4.38
N VAL A 39 -5.20 3.66 3.41
CA VAL A 39 -4.92 5.08 3.13
C VAL A 39 -5.97 5.68 2.20
N PHE A 40 -6.32 6.95 2.40
CA PHE A 40 -7.52 7.59 1.84
C PHE A 40 -7.27 8.34 0.53
N GLY A 41 -6.60 7.66 -0.38
CA GLY A 41 -6.24 8.17 -1.71
C GLY A 41 -4.72 8.37 -1.85
N TYR A 42 -4.26 8.38 -3.10
CA TYR A 42 -2.84 8.34 -3.42
C TYR A 42 -2.55 9.31 -4.56
N SER A 43 -1.64 10.24 -4.31
CA SER A 43 -1.19 11.24 -5.29
C SER A 43 -0.59 10.57 -6.53
N ALA A 44 -0.82 11.17 -7.69
CA ALA A 44 -0.21 10.76 -8.96
C ALA A 44 1.33 10.89 -8.99
N ALA A 45 1.94 11.52 -7.98
CA ALA A 45 3.40 11.55 -7.81
C ALA A 45 3.96 10.26 -7.17
N MET A 46 3.12 9.43 -6.59
CA MET A 46 3.56 8.22 -5.88
C MET A 46 4.34 7.23 -6.76
N PRO A 47 3.91 6.88 -7.98
CA PRO A 47 4.68 5.95 -8.82
C PRO A 47 6.11 6.42 -9.07
N GLN A 48 6.33 7.70 -9.33
CA GLN A 48 7.66 8.29 -9.48
C GLN A 48 8.52 8.09 -8.23
N ILE A 49 7.98 8.41 -7.06
CA ILE A 49 8.68 8.29 -5.78
C ILE A 49 9.01 6.82 -5.52
N LEU A 50 8.04 5.93 -5.68
CA LEU A 50 8.22 4.49 -5.48
C LEU A 50 9.32 3.91 -6.35
N LYS A 51 9.27 4.17 -7.65
CA LYS A 51 10.28 3.66 -8.59
C LYS A 51 11.68 4.17 -8.26
N LYS A 52 11.82 5.46 -7.95
CA LYS A 52 13.12 6.05 -7.57
C LYS A 52 13.63 5.57 -6.22
N CYS A 53 12.75 5.15 -5.31
CA CYS A 53 13.12 4.51 -4.05
C CYS A 53 13.31 2.98 -4.18
N GLY A 54 13.20 2.41 -5.38
CA GLY A 54 13.40 0.98 -5.64
C GLY A 54 12.28 0.10 -5.10
N ILE A 55 11.04 0.61 -5.10
CA ILE A 55 9.82 -0.12 -4.80
C ILE A 55 9.10 -0.44 -6.11
N ASP A 56 8.82 -1.71 -6.32
CA ASP A 56 8.33 -2.23 -7.61
C ASP A 56 6.84 -2.51 -7.60
N TYR A 57 6.25 -2.70 -6.42
CA TYR A 57 4.87 -3.15 -6.23
C TYR A 57 4.08 -2.24 -5.29
N PHE A 58 2.79 -2.11 -5.56
CA PHE A 58 1.86 -1.38 -4.71
C PHE A 58 0.62 -2.20 -4.39
N MET A 59 0.18 -2.16 -3.13
CA MET A 59 -1.04 -2.80 -2.64
C MET A 59 -1.91 -1.85 -1.83
N THR A 60 -3.20 -1.85 -2.13
CA THR A 60 -4.23 -1.21 -1.32
C THR A 60 -5.54 -2.00 -1.35
N THR A 61 -6.49 -1.62 -0.49
CA THR A 61 -7.86 -2.16 -0.48
C THR A 61 -8.92 -1.06 -0.48
N LYS A 62 -8.56 0.13 0.00
CA LYS A 62 -9.50 1.20 0.37
C LYS A 62 -10.34 1.73 -0.80
N LEU A 63 -9.81 1.73 -2.00
CA LEU A 63 -10.51 2.27 -3.17
C LEU A 63 -11.77 1.49 -3.59
N ALA A 64 -11.91 0.25 -3.11
CA ALA A 64 -13.13 -0.53 -3.31
C ALA A 64 -14.38 0.11 -2.68
N TRP A 65 -14.20 1.01 -1.71
CA TRP A 65 -15.29 1.75 -1.07
C TRP A 65 -15.88 2.86 -1.93
N ASN A 66 -15.17 3.31 -2.98
CA ASN A 66 -15.70 4.33 -3.89
C ASN A 66 -17.06 3.91 -4.46
N GLU A 67 -17.98 4.85 -4.56
CA GLU A 67 -19.30 4.66 -5.18
C GLU A 67 -19.29 5.04 -6.65
N PHE A 68 -18.75 6.21 -6.96
CA PHE A 68 -18.78 6.83 -8.29
C PHE A 68 -17.48 6.66 -9.06
N ASN A 69 -16.34 6.85 -8.41
CA ASN A 69 -15.01 6.79 -9.03
C ASN A 69 -14.33 5.43 -8.76
N LYS A 70 -15.03 4.34 -9.06
CA LYS A 70 -14.45 2.99 -8.91
C LYS A 70 -13.34 2.79 -9.92
N VAL A 71 -12.19 2.35 -9.45
CA VAL A 71 -11.14 1.83 -10.33
C VAL A 71 -11.64 0.50 -10.89
N PRO A 72 -11.72 0.34 -12.24
CA PRO A 72 -12.31 -0.85 -12.84
C PRO A 72 -11.35 -2.03 -12.93
N TYR A 73 -10.22 -1.95 -12.26
CA TYR A 73 -9.14 -2.94 -12.29
C TYR A 73 -8.64 -3.24 -10.87
N ASP A 74 -8.34 -4.50 -10.60
CA ASP A 74 -7.66 -4.92 -9.36
C ASP A 74 -6.17 -5.21 -9.61
N THR A 75 -5.82 -5.55 -10.86
CA THR A 75 -4.44 -5.78 -11.29
C THR A 75 -4.11 -4.89 -12.47
N MET A 76 -3.11 -4.01 -12.33
CA MET A 76 -2.81 -2.98 -13.34
C MET A 76 -1.39 -2.44 -13.16
N ASN A 77 -0.90 -1.73 -14.18
CA ASN A 77 0.19 -0.78 -14.00
C ASN A 77 -0.40 0.56 -13.54
N TRP A 78 0.17 1.15 -12.51
CA TRP A 78 -0.17 2.50 -12.08
C TRP A 78 0.91 3.47 -12.57
N GLU A 79 0.51 4.37 -13.49
CA GLU A 79 1.39 5.35 -14.09
C GLU A 79 1.24 6.72 -13.40
N GLY A 80 2.37 7.29 -13.03
CA GLY A 80 2.46 8.60 -12.39
C GLY A 80 2.65 9.76 -13.37
N ILE A 81 2.82 10.95 -12.78
CA ILE A 81 2.95 12.23 -13.52
C ILE A 81 4.17 12.32 -14.43
N ASP A 82 5.19 11.48 -14.21
CA ASP A 82 6.42 11.46 -15.00
C ASP A 82 6.53 10.24 -15.95
N GLY A 83 5.44 9.45 -16.06
CA GLY A 83 5.41 8.22 -16.83
C GLY A 83 6.03 7.01 -16.13
N SER A 84 6.47 7.15 -14.88
CA SER A 84 6.89 5.98 -14.08
C SER A 84 5.73 5.06 -13.80
N GLU A 85 5.91 3.74 -13.96
CA GLU A 85 4.90 2.74 -13.70
C GLU A 85 5.27 1.86 -12.50
N VAL A 86 4.28 1.56 -11.67
CA VAL A 86 4.36 0.61 -10.54
C VAL A 86 3.30 -0.45 -10.71
N PHE A 87 3.70 -1.72 -10.68
CA PHE A 87 2.76 -2.82 -10.76
C PHE A 87 1.91 -2.87 -9.49
N THR A 88 0.59 -2.81 -9.67
CA THR A 88 -0.39 -2.66 -8.60
C THR A 88 -1.35 -3.82 -8.57
N HIS A 89 -1.61 -4.33 -7.37
CA HIS A 89 -2.70 -5.26 -7.11
C HIS A 89 -3.52 -4.80 -5.91
N MET A 90 -4.83 -4.70 -6.12
CA MET A 90 -5.79 -4.36 -5.07
C MET A 90 -6.43 -5.63 -4.53
N ILE A 91 -6.46 -5.79 -3.22
CA ILE A 91 -7.26 -6.86 -2.60
C ILE A 91 -8.72 -6.53 -2.83
N THR A 92 -9.46 -7.44 -3.46
CA THR A 92 -10.88 -7.27 -3.73
C THR A 92 -11.67 -7.28 -2.43
N THR A 93 -12.40 -6.21 -2.17
CA THR A 93 -13.22 -6.09 -0.98
C THR A 93 -14.69 -5.82 -1.32
N LEU A 94 -15.56 -5.90 -0.33
CA LEU A 94 -16.96 -5.49 -0.48
C LEU A 94 -17.01 -3.98 -0.79
N GLY A 95 -17.77 -3.64 -1.81
CA GLY A 95 -18.13 -2.24 -2.09
C GLY A 95 -19.28 -1.77 -1.18
N VAL A 96 -19.44 -0.45 -1.09
CA VAL A 96 -20.58 0.16 -0.41
C VAL A 96 -21.90 -0.37 -1.01
N GLY A 97 -22.87 -0.67 -0.16
CA GLY A 97 -24.18 -1.18 -0.58
C GLY A 97 -24.25 -2.68 -0.87
N GLN A 98 -23.15 -3.41 -0.75
CA GLN A 98 -23.21 -4.88 -0.82
C GLN A 98 -23.74 -5.49 0.49
N PRO A 99 -24.47 -6.63 0.44
CA PRO A 99 -25.05 -7.23 1.63
C PRO A 99 -23.99 -7.57 2.68
N GLU A 100 -24.25 -7.23 3.94
CA GLU A 100 -23.40 -7.58 5.09
C GLU A 100 -23.23 -9.09 5.28
N THR A 101 -24.10 -9.90 4.67
CA THR A 101 -24.03 -11.37 4.68
C THR A 101 -22.85 -11.91 3.86
N SER A 102 -22.23 -11.08 3.02
CA SER A 102 -21.03 -11.47 2.29
C SER A 102 -19.80 -11.32 3.19
N PHE A 103 -19.02 -12.38 3.33
CA PHE A 103 -17.79 -12.33 4.13
C PHE A 103 -16.77 -11.37 3.56
N PHE A 104 -16.20 -10.55 4.45
CA PHE A 104 -15.23 -9.52 4.08
C PHE A 104 -13.90 -10.11 3.63
N THR A 105 -13.40 -9.60 2.52
CA THR A 105 -11.99 -9.63 2.15
C THR A 105 -11.49 -8.20 2.17
N THR A 106 -10.79 -7.81 3.21
CA THR A 106 -10.13 -6.51 3.33
C THR A 106 -8.71 -6.74 3.83
N TYR A 107 -8.08 -5.74 4.45
CA TYR A 107 -6.79 -5.92 5.14
C TYR A 107 -6.90 -6.74 6.44
N ASN A 108 -8.11 -6.90 6.98
CA ASN A 108 -8.44 -7.68 8.18
C ASN A 108 -9.47 -8.78 7.89
N GLY A 109 -9.38 -9.38 6.71
CA GLY A 109 -10.33 -10.37 6.23
C GLY A 109 -10.46 -11.63 7.09
N MET A 110 -11.57 -12.30 6.92
CA MET A 110 -11.83 -13.61 7.51
C MET A 110 -11.42 -14.71 6.54
N LEU A 111 -10.66 -15.68 7.01
CA LEU A 111 -10.30 -16.84 6.19
C LEU A 111 -11.40 -17.90 6.25
N HIS A 112 -12.38 -17.77 5.36
CA HIS A 112 -13.55 -18.62 5.24
C HIS A 112 -13.81 -18.94 3.76
N PRO A 113 -14.39 -20.10 3.39
CA PRO A 113 -14.71 -20.43 2.00
C PRO A 113 -15.50 -19.33 1.26
N ASP A 114 -16.51 -18.75 1.91
CA ASP A 114 -17.32 -17.68 1.30
C ASP A 114 -16.51 -16.39 1.05
N ALA A 115 -15.54 -16.06 1.91
CA ALA A 115 -14.65 -14.93 1.69
C ALA A 115 -13.77 -15.14 0.45
N ILE A 116 -13.29 -16.36 0.25
CA ILE A 116 -12.47 -16.74 -0.91
C ILE A 116 -13.30 -16.70 -2.18
N MET A 117 -14.48 -17.29 -2.16
CA MET A 117 -15.41 -17.27 -3.29
C MET A 117 -15.83 -15.83 -3.62
N GLY A 118 -16.25 -15.06 -2.64
CA GLY A 118 -16.64 -13.66 -2.82
C GLY A 118 -15.49 -12.79 -3.33
N GLY A 119 -14.27 -13.00 -2.83
CA GLY A 119 -13.07 -12.35 -3.36
C GLY A 119 -12.86 -12.66 -4.83
N TRP A 120 -12.95 -13.93 -5.20
CA TRP A 120 -12.86 -14.34 -6.60
C TRP A 120 -13.99 -13.77 -7.46
N ASP A 121 -15.22 -13.82 -6.97
CA ASP A 121 -16.38 -13.32 -7.74
C ASP A 121 -16.26 -11.82 -8.06
N ARG A 122 -15.73 -11.04 -7.12
CA ARG A 122 -15.51 -9.59 -7.28
C ARG A 122 -14.28 -9.21 -8.10
N TYR A 123 -13.30 -10.11 -8.25
CA TYR A 123 -12.07 -9.83 -8.97
C TYR A 123 -12.32 -9.44 -10.43
N GLN A 124 -11.77 -8.30 -10.86
CA GLN A 124 -12.09 -7.68 -12.16
C GLN A 124 -11.26 -8.25 -13.32
N ASN A 125 -10.01 -8.64 -13.08
CA ASN A 125 -9.07 -9.00 -14.15
C ASN A 125 -8.97 -10.52 -14.38
N LYS A 126 -10.11 -11.23 -14.41
CA LYS A 126 -10.17 -12.69 -14.65
C LYS A 126 -9.67 -13.11 -16.03
N ASP A 127 -9.62 -12.17 -16.97
CA ASP A 127 -9.17 -12.40 -18.33
C ASP A 127 -7.63 -12.51 -18.46
N ILE A 128 -6.89 -12.02 -17.47
CA ILE A 128 -5.43 -12.08 -17.46
C ILE A 128 -4.86 -12.89 -16.29
N ASN A 129 -5.64 -13.11 -15.24
CA ASN A 129 -5.18 -13.79 -14.04
C ASN A 129 -6.29 -14.62 -13.40
N ASN A 130 -5.90 -15.74 -12.77
CA ASN A 130 -6.79 -16.66 -12.06
C ASN A 130 -6.41 -16.83 -10.58
N ASP A 131 -5.63 -15.92 -10.03
CA ASP A 131 -5.22 -15.89 -8.63
C ASP A 131 -5.63 -14.58 -7.97
N ILE A 132 -5.97 -14.62 -6.69
CA ILE A 132 -6.24 -13.43 -5.88
C ILE A 132 -5.44 -13.47 -4.59
N LEU A 133 -5.15 -12.29 -4.05
CA LEU A 133 -4.57 -12.12 -2.73
C LEU A 133 -5.66 -11.87 -1.69
N ILE A 134 -5.60 -12.59 -0.57
CA ILE A 134 -6.44 -12.34 0.60
C ILE A 134 -5.54 -12.09 1.80
N SER A 135 -5.64 -10.91 2.37
CA SER A 135 -5.07 -10.58 3.68
C SER A 135 -6.07 -10.97 4.75
N TYR A 136 -5.65 -11.73 5.75
CA TYR A 136 -6.54 -12.22 6.79
C TYR A 136 -5.95 -12.10 8.20
N GLY A 137 -6.82 -12.03 9.16
CA GLY A 137 -6.51 -11.85 10.57
C GLY A 137 -7.18 -10.61 11.13
N TYR A 138 -7.43 -10.58 12.43
CA TYR A 138 -7.96 -9.39 13.08
C TYR A 138 -6.97 -8.24 12.99
N GLY A 139 -7.45 -7.09 12.59
CA GLY A 139 -6.74 -5.83 12.47
C GLY A 139 -7.59 -4.68 12.96
N ASP A 140 -7.30 -3.46 12.51
CA ASP A 140 -8.05 -2.25 12.80
C ASP A 140 -8.14 -1.95 14.31
N GLY A 141 -7.01 -2.07 14.98
CA GLY A 141 -6.90 -1.85 16.42
C GLY A 141 -6.02 -2.89 17.14
N GLY A 142 -5.39 -3.75 16.39
CA GLY A 142 -4.49 -4.79 16.90
C GLY A 142 -5.13 -6.17 16.89
N GLY A 143 -4.31 -7.15 16.64
CA GLY A 143 -4.69 -8.54 16.50
C GLY A 143 -3.90 -9.23 15.41
N GLY A 144 -4.44 -10.36 14.93
CA GLY A 144 -3.80 -11.15 13.88
C GLY A 144 -4.60 -12.39 13.55
N PRO A 145 -4.01 -13.36 12.84
CA PRO A 145 -4.65 -14.63 12.52
C PRO A 145 -4.96 -15.42 13.80
N THR A 146 -6.17 -15.97 13.88
CA THR A 146 -6.53 -16.89 14.95
C THR A 146 -6.12 -18.31 14.60
N ARG A 147 -6.01 -19.17 15.63
CA ARG A 147 -5.83 -20.62 15.45
C ARG A 147 -6.89 -21.20 14.50
N ARG A 148 -8.16 -20.79 14.64
CA ARG A 148 -9.26 -21.25 13.77
C ARG A 148 -9.03 -20.88 12.31
N MET A 149 -8.57 -19.64 12.01
CA MET A 149 -8.25 -19.21 10.64
C MET A 149 -7.14 -20.07 10.05
N LEU A 150 -6.07 -20.34 10.82
CA LEU A 150 -4.94 -21.17 10.38
C LEU A 150 -5.37 -22.63 10.14
N GLU A 151 -6.19 -23.21 11.01
CA GLU A 151 -6.73 -24.56 10.81
C GLU A 151 -7.67 -24.62 9.58
N THR A 152 -8.48 -23.59 9.36
CA THR A 152 -9.34 -23.48 8.17
C THR A 152 -8.49 -23.39 6.89
N SER A 153 -7.42 -22.59 6.89
CA SER A 153 -6.47 -22.52 5.77
C SER A 153 -5.92 -23.91 5.42
N LYS A 154 -5.39 -24.63 6.41
CA LYS A 154 -4.85 -25.99 6.21
C LYS A 154 -5.86 -26.98 5.63
N ARG A 155 -7.14 -26.81 5.94
CA ARG A 155 -8.21 -27.65 5.36
C ARG A 155 -8.48 -27.26 3.91
N MET A 156 -8.53 -25.95 3.62
CA MET A 156 -8.75 -25.42 2.27
C MET A 156 -7.60 -25.70 1.30
N GLU A 157 -6.36 -25.77 1.81
CA GLU A 157 -5.18 -26.18 1.01
C GLU A 157 -5.35 -27.59 0.40
N LYS A 158 -6.08 -28.48 1.08
CA LYS A 158 -6.39 -29.83 0.57
C LYS A 158 -7.41 -29.82 -0.57
N GLY A 159 -8.08 -28.69 -0.78
CA GLY A 159 -9.14 -28.50 -1.75
C GLY A 159 -10.52 -28.82 -1.20
N ILE A 160 -11.46 -27.95 -1.51
CA ILE A 160 -12.90 -28.11 -1.26
C ILE A 160 -13.59 -28.02 -2.61
N LYS A 161 -14.49 -28.97 -2.90
CA LYS A 161 -15.22 -28.96 -4.18
C LYS A 161 -15.99 -27.64 -4.37
N GLY A 162 -15.73 -26.94 -5.46
CA GLY A 162 -16.38 -25.67 -5.80
C GLY A 162 -15.77 -24.43 -5.16
N VAL A 163 -14.69 -24.57 -4.39
CA VAL A 163 -13.95 -23.43 -3.80
C VAL A 163 -12.56 -23.35 -4.42
N PRO A 164 -12.06 -22.13 -4.73
CA PRO A 164 -10.68 -21.96 -5.19
C PRO A 164 -9.67 -22.62 -4.23
N LYS A 165 -8.61 -23.17 -4.79
CA LYS A 165 -7.53 -23.76 -3.99
C LYS A 165 -6.75 -22.65 -3.29
N VAL A 166 -6.46 -22.83 -2.01
CA VAL A 166 -5.80 -21.84 -1.16
C VAL A 166 -4.39 -22.30 -0.82
N ARG A 167 -3.46 -21.38 -0.74
CA ARG A 167 -2.15 -21.61 -0.12
C ARG A 167 -1.75 -20.37 0.69
N GLN A 168 -0.95 -20.55 1.71
CA GLN A 168 -0.31 -19.45 2.40
C GLN A 168 0.98 -19.05 1.67
N ALA A 169 1.22 -17.76 1.54
CA ALA A 169 2.40 -17.22 0.89
C ALA A 169 2.81 -15.89 1.52
N PHE A 170 4.06 -15.50 1.32
CA PHE A 170 4.48 -14.12 1.58
C PHE A 170 3.95 -13.20 0.48
N ALA A 171 3.64 -11.95 0.84
CA ALA A 171 3.19 -10.95 -0.13
C ALA A 171 4.18 -10.82 -1.32
N ARG A 172 5.47 -10.84 -1.07
CA ARG A 172 6.51 -10.77 -2.11
C ARG A 172 6.38 -11.91 -3.11
N THR A 173 6.23 -13.13 -2.64
CA THR A 173 6.05 -14.31 -3.51
C THR A 173 4.85 -14.15 -4.42
N TYR A 174 3.72 -13.70 -3.85
CA TYR A 174 2.50 -13.47 -4.64
C TYR A 174 2.71 -12.42 -5.74
N PHE A 175 3.30 -11.27 -5.39
CA PHE A 175 3.53 -10.19 -6.36
C PHE A 175 4.50 -10.60 -7.46
N ASP A 176 5.59 -11.28 -7.13
CA ASP A 176 6.55 -11.75 -8.12
C ASP A 176 5.92 -12.75 -9.09
N GLU A 177 5.14 -13.73 -8.58
CA GLU A 177 4.45 -14.72 -9.40
C GLU A 177 3.36 -14.06 -10.28
N LEU A 178 2.57 -13.16 -9.71
CA LEU A 178 1.53 -12.46 -10.45
C LEU A 178 2.13 -11.58 -11.56
N HIS A 179 3.15 -10.80 -11.23
CA HIS A 179 3.83 -9.93 -12.20
C HIS A 179 4.41 -10.74 -13.36
N GLU A 180 5.17 -11.81 -13.08
CA GLU A 180 5.73 -12.69 -14.12
C GLU A 180 4.64 -13.28 -15.03
N LYS A 181 3.48 -13.59 -14.48
CA LYS A 181 2.35 -14.15 -15.22
C LYS A 181 1.70 -13.16 -16.18
N VAL A 182 1.63 -11.87 -15.80
CA VAL A 182 0.83 -10.88 -16.54
C VAL A 182 1.65 -9.80 -17.24
N LYS A 183 2.95 -9.62 -16.95
CA LYS A 183 3.78 -8.52 -17.46
C LYS A 183 3.81 -8.37 -18.98
N ASP A 184 3.72 -9.48 -19.72
CA ASP A 184 3.73 -9.50 -21.18
C ASP A 184 2.32 -9.51 -21.80
N SER A 185 1.28 -9.45 -20.97
CA SER A 185 -0.10 -9.45 -21.43
C SER A 185 -0.48 -8.10 -22.01
N LYS A 186 -0.90 -8.08 -23.28
CA LYS A 186 -1.45 -6.88 -23.94
C LYS A 186 -2.76 -6.39 -23.30
N ARG A 187 -3.36 -7.19 -22.41
CA ARG A 187 -4.59 -6.85 -21.70
C ARG A 187 -4.33 -6.31 -20.30
N LEU A 188 -3.06 -6.28 -19.84
CA LEU A 188 -2.73 -5.64 -18.56
C LEU A 188 -3.05 -4.15 -18.68
N PRO A 189 -4.03 -3.65 -17.94
CA PRO A 189 -4.42 -2.26 -18.04
C PRO A 189 -3.41 -1.33 -17.35
N THR A 190 -3.37 -0.08 -17.79
CA THR A 190 -2.64 1.01 -17.12
C THR A 190 -3.65 2.04 -16.62
N TRP A 191 -3.52 2.40 -15.33
CA TRP A 191 -4.23 3.51 -14.72
C TRP A 191 -3.28 4.72 -14.62
N ILE A 192 -3.67 5.85 -15.21
CA ILE A 192 -2.85 7.05 -15.26
C ILE A 192 -3.40 8.11 -14.28
N GLY A 193 -2.54 8.64 -13.42
CA GLY A 193 -2.90 9.72 -12.52
C GLY A 193 -3.14 9.29 -11.06
N GLU A 194 -3.91 10.08 -10.32
CA GLU A 194 -4.19 9.79 -8.91
C GLU A 194 -5.11 8.58 -8.74
N LEU A 195 -4.97 7.93 -7.59
CA LEU A 195 -5.93 6.96 -7.09
C LEU A 195 -6.80 7.66 -6.04
N TYR A 196 -7.92 8.22 -6.49
CA TYR A 196 -8.82 9.04 -5.67
C TYR A 196 -9.70 8.20 -4.76
N PHE A 197 -9.88 8.66 -3.51
CA PHE A 197 -10.80 8.07 -2.55
C PHE A 197 -11.89 9.06 -2.18
N GLU A 198 -13.16 8.66 -2.33
CA GLU A 198 -14.33 9.54 -2.17
C GLU A 198 -14.65 9.85 -0.72
N PHE A 199 -14.38 8.93 0.21
CA PHE A 199 -14.78 9.02 1.60
C PHE A 199 -13.69 9.57 2.51
N HIS A 200 -14.04 9.82 3.77
CA HIS A 200 -13.15 10.31 4.82
C HIS A 200 -12.45 11.63 4.50
N ARG A 201 -13.01 12.44 3.58
CA ARG A 201 -12.39 13.71 3.13
C ARG A 201 -12.21 14.71 4.27
N GLY A 202 -13.04 14.67 5.30
CA GLY A 202 -12.90 15.48 6.52
C GLY A 202 -11.59 15.24 7.28
N THR A 203 -10.97 14.06 7.13
CA THR A 203 -9.68 13.75 7.74
C THR A 203 -8.56 14.67 7.30
N TYR A 204 -8.63 15.23 6.09
CA TYR A 204 -7.65 16.18 5.57
C TYR A 204 -7.71 17.55 6.23
N THR A 205 -8.81 17.90 6.89
CA THR A 205 -9.03 19.21 7.51
C THR A 205 -9.25 19.17 9.02
N SER A 206 -9.70 18.03 9.55
CA SER A 206 -9.81 17.83 11.00
C SER A 206 -8.44 17.89 11.67
N MET A 207 -8.38 18.36 12.92
CA MET A 207 -7.11 18.56 13.65
C MET A 207 -6.10 19.42 12.87
N ALA A 208 -6.57 20.51 12.30
CA ALA A 208 -5.80 21.39 11.41
C ALA A 208 -4.46 21.87 11.99
N ARG A 209 -4.36 22.00 13.33
CA ARG A 209 -3.09 22.36 14.00
C ARG A 209 -2.00 21.33 13.77
N ASN A 210 -2.34 20.03 13.82
CA ASN A 210 -1.38 18.94 13.60
C ASN A 210 -0.86 19.00 12.15
N LYS A 211 -1.76 19.14 11.19
CA LYS A 211 -1.41 19.23 9.77
C LYS A 211 -0.55 20.44 9.46
N ARG A 212 -0.90 21.60 10.05
CA ARG A 212 -0.09 22.83 9.96
C ARG A 212 1.28 22.65 10.64
N GLY A 213 1.31 21.99 11.80
CA GLY A 213 2.54 21.66 12.52
C GLY A 213 3.45 20.80 11.67
N ASN A 214 2.91 19.70 11.14
CA ASN A 214 3.64 18.80 10.23
C ASN A 214 4.25 19.55 9.05
N ARG A 215 3.44 20.33 8.30
CA ARG A 215 3.93 21.09 7.15
C ARG A 215 5.04 22.10 7.53
N LYS A 216 4.91 22.77 8.65
CA LYS A 216 5.93 23.69 9.15
C LYS A 216 7.22 22.97 9.55
N SER A 217 7.10 21.79 10.15
CA SER A 217 8.24 20.95 10.50
C SER A 217 8.99 20.48 9.25
N GLU A 218 8.26 20.03 8.23
CA GLU A 218 8.84 19.66 6.93
C GLU A 218 9.67 20.80 6.33
N TYR A 219 9.13 22.02 6.29
CA TYR A 219 9.86 23.19 5.78
C TYR A 219 11.07 23.55 6.64
N ALA A 220 10.90 23.57 7.96
CA ALA A 220 11.99 23.88 8.88
C ALA A 220 13.15 22.89 8.75
N MET A 221 12.84 21.60 8.52
CA MET A 221 13.88 20.59 8.32
C MET A 221 14.63 20.76 7.01
N MET A 222 13.95 21.06 5.90
CA MET A 222 14.61 21.36 4.64
C MET A 222 15.51 22.60 4.73
N GLU A 223 15.04 23.66 5.39
CA GLU A 223 15.83 24.86 5.67
C GLU A 223 17.04 24.55 6.56
N LEU A 224 16.85 23.76 7.61
CA LEU A 224 17.91 23.39 8.54
C LEU A 224 18.99 22.56 7.86
N GLU A 225 18.65 21.62 7.01
CA GLU A 225 19.63 20.85 6.22
C GLU A 225 20.44 21.76 5.29
N LEU A 226 19.78 22.68 4.57
CA LEU A 226 20.46 23.65 3.72
C LEU A 226 21.43 24.52 4.54
N LEU A 227 20.99 25.05 5.68
CA LEU A 227 21.84 25.87 6.57
C LEU A 227 22.99 25.03 7.16
N SER A 228 22.77 23.76 7.46
CA SER A 228 23.80 22.85 7.96
C SER A 228 24.89 22.60 6.93
N VAL A 229 24.53 22.44 5.65
CA VAL A 229 25.53 22.37 4.55
C VAL A 229 26.32 23.66 4.41
N LEU A 230 25.66 24.80 4.51
CA LEU A 230 26.37 26.11 4.48
C LEU A 230 27.33 26.30 5.68
N ALA A 231 26.90 25.83 6.86
CA ALA A 231 27.73 25.87 8.06
C ALA A 231 28.92 24.89 7.96
N GLU A 232 28.73 23.74 7.36
CA GLU A 232 29.80 22.75 7.11
C GLU A 232 30.88 23.36 6.17
N ASN A 233 30.46 24.06 5.12
CA ASN A 233 31.38 24.80 4.26
C ASN A 233 32.15 25.92 4.99
N ALA A 234 31.60 26.42 6.12
CA ALA A 234 32.26 27.36 7.02
C ALA A 234 33.04 26.68 8.16
N GLY A 235 33.28 25.39 8.09
CA GLY A 235 34.10 24.60 9.04
C GLY A 235 33.37 24.10 10.28
N LYS A 236 32.05 24.06 10.27
CA LYS A 236 31.24 23.42 11.34
C LYS A 236 30.97 21.95 11.00
N ALA A 237 30.80 21.12 12.02
CA ALA A 237 30.37 19.73 11.80
C ALA A 237 28.91 19.67 11.31
N TYR A 238 28.62 18.79 10.35
CA TYR A 238 27.25 18.55 9.91
C TYR A 238 26.50 17.67 10.94
N PRO A 239 25.33 18.10 11.46
CA PRO A 239 24.62 17.42 12.56
C PRO A 239 23.78 16.25 12.08
N THR A 240 24.42 15.20 11.54
CA THR A 240 23.74 14.06 10.90
C THR A 240 22.77 13.34 11.83
N GLU A 241 23.19 13.06 13.07
CA GLU A 241 22.38 12.28 14.02
C GLU A 241 21.13 13.06 14.46
N GLU A 242 21.29 14.33 14.75
CA GLU A 242 20.19 15.21 15.16
C GLU A 242 19.19 15.39 14.02
N LEU A 243 19.65 15.61 12.79
CA LEU A 243 18.78 15.72 11.61
C LEU A 243 18.00 14.42 11.35
N ASN A 244 18.66 13.28 11.39
CA ASN A 244 17.98 11.99 11.21
C ASN A 244 16.91 11.78 12.28
N ARG A 245 17.24 12.01 13.56
CA ARG A 245 16.28 11.88 14.65
C ARG A 245 15.08 12.82 14.51
N MET A 246 15.29 14.04 14.03
CA MET A 246 14.19 14.99 13.77
C MET A 246 13.30 14.55 12.61
N TRP A 247 13.89 14.03 11.54
CA TRP A 247 13.11 13.46 10.44
C TRP A 247 12.29 12.22 10.84
N GLU A 248 12.80 11.39 11.74
CA GLU A 248 12.06 10.25 12.29
C GLU A 248 10.82 10.66 13.11
N MET A 249 10.76 11.90 13.59
CA MET A 249 9.62 12.43 14.36
C MET A 249 8.55 13.08 13.49
N ILE A 250 8.81 13.35 12.22
CA ILE A 250 7.91 13.96 11.26
C ILE A 250 7.22 12.86 10.44
#